data_2be1abf3f9c2b86c40a03e968f1f431a
#
_entry.id   2be1abf3f9c2b86c40a03e968f1f431a
#
_cell.length_a   1.000
_cell.length_b   1.000
_cell.length_c   1.000
_cell.angle_alpha   90.00
_cell.angle_beta   90.00
_cell.angle_gamma   90.00
#
_symmetry.space_group_name_H-M   'P 1'
#
loop_
_entity.id
_entity.type
_entity.pdbx_description
1 polymer ?
#
loop_
_entity_poly.entity_id
_entity_poly.type
_entity_poly.pdbx_seq_one_letter_code
_entity_poly.pdbx_strand_id
1 'polypeptide(L)'
;MKARTLRHAWRAGLIAGLLPLALGSSAQTAPTWNGRPIQMAAAVPAASAAPAVLPPVRLDVADYEAIATAMTNEGKLPGMAMAIVQGGRVVSARGYGVTDVSNPLPIDAHTTFRLASLSKAFAATVTGLLVNDGVLRWDSHLTDYVPAFQLSEPGAAEQLTVADILSHRTGLKRNTFDRDIERDADYHVLTTQLATAPMQCAPGSCYAYQNVAFSLIGDIVFAATGQFYSEVVTRRIFKPLGMNDASYGLEGITASARWARPHVRSGRGWTSLIPKPTYYRLAPAAGVNASISDMAQWLIAQAGHRPDVLPAPLLATLHAPLVDTPGETQVASWRRSRLTAASYALGWRDYSYSGHDVIFHGGAVQGYRAVIAMLPERDLGVVILWNSDSALPSALLPTILDDALGIQGGEWLDDPSYGLPASTMYARRRADTPEGSDASSSKASPR
;
A
#
# COMPACT_ATOMS: atom_id res chain seq x y z
N MET A 1 44.23 23.43 61.80
CA MET A 1 45.50 24.20 61.86
C MET A 1 45.96 24.53 60.44
N LYS A 2 46.06 25.87 60.16
CA LYS A 2 46.95 26.57 59.20
C LYS A 2 47.09 26.00 57.77
N ALA A 3 46.46 26.53 56.77
CA ALA A 3 46.78 27.71 55.96
C ALA A 3 48.22 27.79 55.41
N ARG A 4 48.37 27.83 54.10
CA ARG A 4 49.09 28.92 53.38
C ARG A 4 49.09 28.68 51.83
N THR A 5 48.58 29.72 51.20
CA THR A 5 48.75 30.23 49.83
C THR A 5 50.19 30.32 49.38
N LEU A 6 50.46 30.21 48.06
CA LEU A 6 51.34 31.08 47.31
C LEU A 6 51.09 31.02 45.81
N ARG A 7 50.80 32.18 45.22
CA ARG A 7 50.78 32.49 43.76
C ARG A 7 52.22 32.62 43.27
N HIS A 8 52.46 32.33 41.99
CA HIS A 8 53.23 33.21 41.08
C HIS A 8 53.03 32.81 39.63
N ALA A 9 52.80 33.79 38.81
CA ALA A 9 52.68 33.78 37.37
C ALA A 9 54.07 33.83 36.71
N TRP A 10 54.21 33.20 35.50
CA TRP A 10 55.08 33.67 34.45
C TRP A 10 54.55 33.32 33.07
N ARG A 11 54.48 34.33 32.21
CA ARG A 11 54.18 34.27 30.75
C ARG A 11 55.39 33.80 30.02
N ALA A 12 55.19 32.91 29.03
CA ALA A 12 56.10 32.82 27.86
C ALA A 12 55.26 32.31 26.68
N GLY A 13 55.15 33.12 25.65
CA GLY A 13 54.49 32.79 24.41
C GLY A 13 55.36 31.88 23.55
N LEU A 14 54.71 30.93 22.86
CA LEU A 14 55.30 30.19 21.75
C LEU A 14 54.27 30.23 20.63
N ILE A 15 54.61 30.92 19.55
CA ILE A 15 53.96 30.90 18.25
C ILE A 15 54.26 29.55 17.63
N ALA A 16 53.25 28.67 17.52
CA ALA A 16 53.33 27.47 16.75
C ALA A 16 52.55 27.66 15.46
N GLY A 17 53.28 27.61 14.34
CA GLY A 17 52.74 27.76 12.99
C GLY A 17 51.71 26.69 12.65
N LEU A 18 50.57 27.15 12.15
CA LEU A 18 49.54 26.33 11.52
C LEU A 18 50.05 25.91 10.12
N LEU A 19 50.46 24.67 10.00
CA LEU A 19 50.54 23.98 8.66
C LEU A 19 49.12 23.57 8.26
N PRO A 20 48.65 23.89 7.05
CA PRO A 20 47.39 23.37 6.58
C PRO A 20 47.56 21.86 6.25
N LEU A 21 46.85 21.02 7.04
CA LEU A 21 46.60 19.64 6.65
C LEU A 21 45.70 19.66 5.40
N ALA A 22 46.29 19.39 4.24
CA ALA A 22 45.52 19.08 3.04
C ALA A 22 44.77 17.77 3.28
N LEU A 23 43.46 17.89 3.59
CA LEU A 23 42.51 16.78 3.50
C LEU A 23 42.44 16.36 2.04
N GLY A 24 43.20 15.33 1.66
CA GLY A 24 43.05 14.65 0.40
C GLY A 24 41.63 14.04 0.37
N SER A 25 40.69 14.68 -0.33
CA SER A 25 39.45 14.03 -0.73
C SER A 25 39.79 12.90 -1.70
N SER A 26 39.87 11.67 -1.17
CA SER A 26 39.80 10.48 -2.01
C SER A 26 38.45 10.54 -2.73
N ALA A 27 38.46 10.84 -4.02
CA ALA A 27 37.32 10.67 -4.90
C ALA A 27 36.94 9.19 -4.87
N GLN A 28 35.93 8.83 -4.09
CA GLN A 28 35.31 7.52 -4.17
C GLN A 28 34.72 7.39 -5.56
N THR A 29 35.26 6.49 -6.37
CA THR A 29 34.72 6.16 -7.67
C THR A 29 33.28 5.64 -7.45
N ALA A 30 32.31 6.25 -8.13
CA ALA A 30 30.93 5.78 -8.06
C ALA A 30 30.86 4.29 -8.42
N PRO A 31 30.10 3.49 -7.67
CA PRO A 31 29.93 2.07 -8.00
C PRO A 31 29.36 1.92 -9.41
N THR A 32 29.78 0.89 -10.13
CA THR A 32 29.36 0.64 -11.52
C THR A 32 28.62 -0.70 -11.64
N TRP A 33 27.61 -0.75 -12.50
CA TRP A 33 26.95 -1.97 -12.93
C TRP A 33 27.20 -2.17 -14.43
N ASN A 34 27.75 -3.31 -14.80
CA ASN A 34 28.14 -3.59 -16.20
C ASN A 34 28.93 -2.43 -16.85
N GLY A 35 29.87 -1.83 -16.09
CA GLY A 35 30.71 -0.71 -16.55
C GLY A 35 30.01 0.65 -16.67
N ARG A 36 28.73 0.77 -16.27
CA ARG A 36 27.98 2.04 -16.22
C ARG A 36 27.88 2.54 -14.78
N PRO A 37 28.00 3.86 -14.54
CA PRO A 37 27.78 4.41 -13.22
C PRO A 37 26.41 4.03 -12.69
N ILE A 38 26.35 3.50 -11.46
CA ILE A 38 25.08 3.26 -10.77
C ILE A 38 24.56 4.62 -10.34
N GLN A 39 23.33 4.98 -10.77
CA GLN A 39 22.61 6.06 -10.14
C GLN A 39 22.28 5.61 -8.71
N MET A 40 23.00 6.19 -7.73
CA MET A 40 22.68 5.95 -6.32
C MET A 40 21.20 6.23 -6.11
N ALA A 41 20.50 5.32 -5.43
CA ALA A 41 19.12 5.52 -5.04
C ALA A 41 18.97 6.91 -4.42
N ALA A 42 17.97 7.66 -4.86
CA ALA A 42 17.62 8.90 -4.18
C ALA A 42 17.42 8.57 -2.70
N ALA A 43 18.06 9.33 -1.81
CA ALA A 43 17.77 9.24 -0.38
C ALA A 43 16.25 9.32 -0.21
N VAL A 44 15.70 8.55 0.74
CA VAL A 44 14.27 8.70 1.07
C VAL A 44 14.01 10.18 1.28
N PRO A 45 13.12 10.82 0.51
CA PRO A 45 12.95 12.26 0.58
C PRO A 45 12.61 12.69 2.02
N ALA A 46 13.16 13.82 2.44
CA ALA A 46 12.67 14.47 3.66
C ALA A 46 11.16 14.76 3.44
N ALA A 47 10.37 14.55 4.50
CA ALA A 47 8.93 14.76 4.45
C ALA A 47 8.61 16.14 3.84
N SER A 48 7.88 16.14 2.72
CA SER A 48 7.33 17.36 2.15
C SER A 48 6.14 17.84 3.00
N ALA A 49 5.81 19.14 2.93
CA ALA A 49 4.62 19.63 3.59
C ALA A 49 3.38 18.86 3.10
N ALA A 50 2.49 18.48 4.00
CA ALA A 50 1.23 17.87 3.63
C ALA A 50 0.46 18.78 2.66
N PRO A 51 -0.22 18.23 1.63
CA PRO A 51 -1.04 19.03 0.72
C PRO A 51 -2.10 19.81 1.49
N ALA A 52 -2.46 20.99 0.99
CA ALA A 52 -3.55 21.77 1.57
C ALA A 52 -4.86 20.99 1.43
N VAL A 53 -5.54 20.77 2.56
CA VAL A 53 -6.84 20.09 2.56
C VAL A 53 -7.91 21.05 2.05
N LEU A 54 -8.60 20.67 0.99
CA LEU A 54 -9.75 21.40 0.44
C LEU A 54 -11.02 21.09 1.27
N PRO A 55 -12.05 21.96 1.20
CA PRO A 55 -13.30 21.67 1.88
C PRO A 55 -13.84 20.28 1.51
N PRO A 56 -14.43 19.53 2.47
CA PRO A 56 -15.00 18.22 2.22
C PRO A 56 -16.12 18.33 1.16
N VAL A 57 -16.10 17.42 0.20
CA VAL A 57 -17.19 17.28 -0.79
C VAL A 57 -18.26 16.40 -0.16
N ARG A 58 -19.53 16.77 -0.37
CA ARG A 58 -20.64 15.92 0.03
C ARG A 58 -20.75 14.76 -0.97
N LEU A 59 -20.31 13.57 -0.52
CA LEU A 59 -20.50 12.33 -1.27
C LEU A 59 -21.90 11.77 -1.00
N ASP A 60 -22.55 11.28 -2.04
CA ASP A 60 -23.78 10.49 -1.85
C ASP A 60 -23.43 9.03 -1.57
N VAL A 61 -23.11 8.76 -0.30
CA VAL A 61 -22.69 7.43 0.14
C VAL A 61 -23.79 6.39 -0.07
N ALA A 62 -25.07 6.79 -0.01
CA ALA A 62 -26.20 5.88 -0.22
C ALA A 62 -26.21 5.30 -1.66
N ASP A 63 -25.77 6.07 -2.65
CA ASP A 63 -25.65 5.58 -4.04
C ASP A 63 -24.60 4.47 -4.15
N TYR A 64 -23.44 4.63 -3.51
CA TYR A 64 -22.39 3.59 -3.53
C TYR A 64 -22.81 2.33 -2.78
N GLU A 65 -23.53 2.47 -1.68
CA GLU A 65 -24.11 1.36 -0.93
C GLU A 65 -25.19 0.63 -1.74
N ALA A 66 -26.02 1.37 -2.49
CA ALA A 66 -27.00 0.79 -3.39
C ALA A 66 -26.35 0.00 -4.54
N ILE A 67 -25.26 0.54 -5.13
CA ILE A 67 -24.47 -0.14 -6.16
C ILE A 67 -23.87 -1.45 -5.60
N ALA A 68 -23.24 -1.40 -4.43
CA ALA A 68 -22.66 -2.58 -3.79
C ALA A 68 -23.72 -3.65 -3.48
N THR A 69 -24.90 -3.22 -3.02
CA THR A 69 -26.07 -4.09 -2.76
C THR A 69 -26.54 -4.74 -4.07
N ALA A 70 -26.69 -3.98 -5.14
CA ALA A 70 -27.13 -4.49 -6.43
C ALA A 70 -26.11 -5.52 -7.00
N MET A 71 -24.79 -5.25 -6.91
CA MET A 71 -23.75 -6.19 -7.35
C MET A 71 -23.88 -7.57 -6.71
N THR A 72 -24.21 -7.61 -5.40
CA THR A 72 -24.34 -8.88 -4.67
C THR A 72 -25.69 -9.54 -4.91
N ASN A 73 -26.79 -8.78 -4.91
CA ASN A 73 -28.14 -9.32 -5.14
C ASN A 73 -28.35 -9.86 -6.55
N GLU A 74 -27.69 -9.29 -7.54
CA GLU A 74 -27.71 -9.77 -8.93
C GLU A 74 -26.73 -10.97 -9.17
N GLY A 75 -26.07 -11.46 -8.12
CA GLY A 75 -25.14 -12.59 -8.20
C GLY A 75 -23.86 -12.30 -8.99
N LYS A 76 -23.54 -11.02 -9.23
CA LYS A 76 -22.32 -10.63 -9.96
C LYS A 76 -21.05 -10.91 -9.16
N LEU A 77 -21.18 -10.94 -7.82
CA LEU A 77 -20.16 -11.44 -6.89
C LEU A 77 -20.84 -12.03 -5.64
N PRO A 78 -20.15 -12.93 -4.91
CA PRO A 78 -20.70 -13.53 -3.69
C PRO A 78 -20.89 -12.50 -2.58
N GLY A 79 -19.85 -11.67 -2.34
CA GLY A 79 -19.91 -10.69 -1.30
C GLY A 79 -18.72 -9.73 -1.31
N MET A 80 -18.94 -8.60 -0.64
CA MET A 80 -17.94 -7.54 -0.48
C MET A 80 -18.18 -6.75 0.80
N ALA A 81 -17.20 -5.93 1.17
CA ALA A 81 -17.34 -4.91 2.19
C ALA A 81 -16.67 -3.63 1.72
N MET A 82 -17.21 -2.47 2.10
CA MET A 82 -16.70 -1.17 1.72
C MET A 82 -16.71 -0.22 2.92
N ALA A 83 -15.65 0.58 3.04
CA ALA A 83 -15.64 1.72 3.97
C ALA A 83 -15.20 3.00 3.25
N ILE A 84 -15.82 4.09 3.68
CA ILE A 84 -15.51 5.45 3.31
C ILE A 84 -15.21 6.23 4.59
N VAL A 85 -14.04 6.86 4.62
CA VAL A 85 -13.59 7.70 5.73
C VAL A 85 -13.38 9.10 5.19
N GLN A 86 -13.89 10.12 5.89
CA GLN A 86 -13.69 11.52 5.53
C GLN A 86 -13.51 12.37 6.79
N GLY A 87 -12.54 13.28 6.78
CA GLY A 87 -12.26 14.14 7.92
C GLY A 87 -11.91 13.36 9.19
N GLY A 88 -11.18 12.24 9.06
CA GLY A 88 -10.82 11.36 10.18
C GLY A 88 -12.00 10.59 10.81
N ARG A 89 -13.15 10.51 10.12
CA ARG A 89 -14.35 9.83 10.61
C ARG A 89 -14.85 8.79 9.63
N VAL A 90 -15.33 7.67 10.16
CA VAL A 90 -16.01 6.66 9.35
C VAL A 90 -17.37 7.22 8.92
N VAL A 91 -17.53 7.43 7.61
CA VAL A 91 -18.81 7.85 7.00
C VAL A 91 -19.69 6.63 6.72
N SER A 92 -19.06 5.55 6.23
CA SER A 92 -19.70 4.24 6.05
C SER A 92 -18.67 3.13 6.26
N ALA A 93 -19.10 2.00 6.84
CA ALA A 93 -18.34 0.75 6.91
C ALA A 93 -19.34 -0.40 6.94
N ARG A 94 -19.58 -1.06 5.78
CA ARG A 94 -20.65 -2.05 5.61
C ARG A 94 -20.20 -3.26 4.80
N GLY A 95 -20.87 -4.39 5.09
CA GLY A 95 -20.78 -5.62 4.31
C GLY A 95 -22.01 -5.83 3.43
N TYR A 96 -21.84 -6.56 2.32
CA TYR A 96 -22.86 -6.87 1.32
C TYR A 96 -22.68 -8.30 0.84
N GLY A 97 -23.80 -9.01 0.58
CA GLY A 97 -23.78 -10.38 0.12
C GLY A 97 -23.41 -11.39 1.21
N VAL A 98 -22.76 -12.49 0.84
CA VAL A 98 -22.54 -13.64 1.71
C VAL A 98 -21.08 -14.06 1.83
N THR A 99 -20.77 -14.64 2.98
CA THR A 99 -19.40 -15.13 3.29
C THR A 99 -19.05 -16.39 2.47
N ASP A 100 -20.01 -17.23 2.16
CA ASP A 100 -19.86 -18.49 1.43
C ASP A 100 -21.16 -18.82 0.68
N VAL A 101 -21.10 -19.01 -0.62
CA VAL A 101 -22.28 -19.37 -1.43
C VAL A 101 -22.82 -20.77 -1.10
N SER A 102 -22.00 -21.66 -0.53
CA SER A 102 -22.37 -23.02 -0.13
C SER A 102 -23.02 -23.09 1.24
N ASN A 103 -22.72 -22.11 2.12
CA ASN A 103 -23.30 -21.96 3.44
C ASN A 103 -23.45 -20.46 3.75
N PRO A 104 -24.48 -19.81 3.19
CA PRO A 104 -24.54 -18.36 3.17
C PRO A 104 -24.85 -17.76 4.56
N LEU A 105 -23.88 -16.98 5.04
CA LEU A 105 -24.07 -16.06 6.16
C LEU A 105 -23.84 -14.64 5.64
N PRO A 106 -24.57 -13.63 6.14
CA PRO A 106 -24.38 -12.26 5.67
C PRO A 106 -22.99 -11.73 6.03
N ILE A 107 -22.39 -10.98 5.11
CA ILE A 107 -21.20 -10.19 5.41
C ILE A 107 -21.62 -8.94 6.19
N ASP A 108 -20.91 -8.68 7.28
CA ASP A 108 -21.07 -7.48 8.11
C ASP A 108 -19.74 -6.68 8.20
N ALA A 109 -19.72 -5.60 8.99
CA ALA A 109 -18.55 -4.75 9.16
C ALA A 109 -17.36 -5.45 9.84
N HIS A 110 -17.60 -6.56 10.53
CA HIS A 110 -16.61 -7.36 11.27
C HIS A 110 -16.23 -8.66 10.56
N THR A 111 -16.79 -8.91 9.38
CA THR A 111 -16.42 -10.08 8.58
C THR A 111 -14.98 -9.92 8.08
N THR A 112 -14.13 -10.90 8.36
CA THR A 112 -12.70 -10.87 8.03
C THR A 112 -12.46 -11.32 6.59
N PHE A 113 -11.64 -10.56 5.86
CA PHE A 113 -11.17 -10.85 4.51
C PHE A 113 -9.65 -11.00 4.49
N ARG A 114 -9.13 -11.74 3.51
CA ARG A 114 -7.72 -11.75 3.19
C ARG A 114 -7.36 -10.50 2.39
N LEU A 115 -6.41 -9.71 2.87
CA LEU A 115 -6.04 -8.42 2.27
C LEU A 115 -5.05 -8.54 1.10
N ALA A 116 -4.40 -9.69 0.96
CA ALA A 116 -3.35 -9.87 -0.04
C ALA A 116 -2.29 -8.75 0.03
N SER A 117 -1.96 -8.13 -1.10
CA SER A 117 -0.88 -7.13 -1.17
C SER A 117 -1.13 -5.82 -0.43
N LEU A 118 -2.31 -5.54 0.11
CA LEU A 118 -2.48 -4.45 1.05
C LEU A 118 -1.61 -4.65 2.32
N SER A 119 -1.17 -5.89 2.58
CA SER A 119 -0.22 -6.23 3.65
C SER A 119 1.09 -5.45 3.56
N LYS A 120 1.50 -5.02 2.36
CA LYS A 120 2.75 -4.29 2.13
C LYS A 120 2.79 -2.93 2.83
N ALA A 121 1.66 -2.27 2.91
CA ALA A 121 1.53 -1.00 3.65
C ALA A 121 1.80 -1.19 5.15
N PHE A 122 1.33 -2.30 5.73
CA PHE A 122 1.61 -2.64 7.13
C PHE A 122 3.09 -2.95 7.35
N ALA A 123 3.73 -3.63 6.38
CA ALA A 123 5.16 -3.92 6.46
C ALA A 123 6.01 -2.64 6.43
N ALA A 124 5.71 -1.72 5.52
CA ALA A 124 6.41 -0.43 5.46
C ALA A 124 6.17 0.40 6.73
N THR A 125 4.94 0.41 7.23
CA THR A 125 4.58 1.18 8.43
C THR A 125 5.28 0.64 9.68
N VAL A 126 5.28 -0.68 9.92
CA VAL A 126 5.98 -1.25 11.09
C VAL A 126 7.48 -1.03 10.99
N THR A 127 8.06 -1.14 9.81
CA THR A 127 9.48 -0.81 9.57
C THR A 127 9.76 0.66 9.89
N GLY A 128 8.90 1.57 9.43
CA GLY A 128 9.04 2.99 9.74
C GLY A 128 8.90 3.33 11.22
N LEU A 129 8.03 2.62 11.95
CA LEU A 129 7.96 2.73 13.40
C LEU A 129 9.26 2.28 14.08
N LEU A 130 9.89 1.21 13.58
CA LEU A 130 11.20 0.77 14.07
C LEU A 130 12.33 1.73 13.70
N VAL A 131 12.20 2.44 12.57
CA VAL A 131 13.13 3.53 12.21
C VAL A 131 12.97 4.72 13.16
N ASN A 132 11.74 5.12 13.47
CA ASN A 132 11.48 6.18 14.45
C ASN A 132 12.01 5.85 15.85
N ASP A 133 11.99 4.56 16.22
CA ASP A 133 12.56 4.09 17.49
C ASP A 133 14.09 3.98 17.46
N GLY A 134 14.74 4.22 16.32
CA GLY A 134 16.18 4.07 16.13
C GLY A 134 16.68 2.61 16.09
N VAL A 135 15.77 1.64 15.94
CA VAL A 135 16.09 0.20 15.82
C VAL A 135 16.57 -0.15 14.41
N LEU A 136 16.01 0.51 13.40
CA LEU A 136 16.36 0.37 11.99
C LEU A 136 16.67 1.74 11.40
N ARG A 137 17.24 1.74 10.19
CA ARG A 137 17.35 2.92 9.33
C ARG A 137 16.85 2.55 7.93
N TRP A 138 16.37 3.51 7.17
CA TRP A 138 15.95 3.28 5.78
C TRP A 138 17.10 2.82 4.89
N ASP A 139 18.31 3.29 5.16
CA ASP A 139 19.56 2.95 4.50
C ASP A 139 20.33 1.78 5.15
N SER A 140 19.77 1.11 6.16
CA SER A 140 20.34 -0.15 6.69
C SER A 140 20.39 -1.19 5.58
N HIS A 141 21.52 -1.90 5.48
CA HIS A 141 21.67 -2.94 4.46
C HIS A 141 21.02 -4.26 4.90
N LEU A 142 20.46 -4.98 3.93
CA LEU A 142 19.85 -6.30 4.19
C LEU A 142 20.86 -7.25 4.85
N THR A 143 22.08 -7.24 4.38
CA THR A 143 23.14 -8.13 4.85
C THR A 143 23.58 -7.89 6.29
N ASP A 144 23.27 -6.73 6.88
CA ASP A 144 23.49 -6.46 8.30
C ASP A 144 22.57 -7.34 9.20
N TYR A 145 21.43 -7.76 8.68
CA TYR A 145 20.40 -8.55 9.38
C TYR A 145 20.32 -9.99 8.88
N VAL A 146 20.62 -10.22 7.60
CA VAL A 146 20.59 -11.53 6.93
C VAL A 146 21.93 -11.76 6.22
N PRO A 147 23.03 -12.01 6.95
CA PRO A 147 24.40 -12.05 6.38
C PRO A 147 24.62 -13.12 5.31
N ALA A 148 23.81 -14.19 5.33
CA ALA A 148 23.91 -15.27 4.36
C ALA A 148 23.18 -14.99 3.04
N PHE A 149 22.43 -13.85 2.94
CA PHE A 149 21.68 -13.51 1.75
C PHE A 149 22.62 -13.16 0.57
N GLN A 150 22.28 -13.69 -0.61
CA GLN A 150 23.05 -13.48 -1.83
C GLN A 150 22.13 -13.17 -3.02
N LEU A 151 22.66 -12.44 -3.99
CA LEU A 151 22.09 -12.25 -5.32
C LEU A 151 23.05 -12.79 -6.37
N SER A 152 22.58 -13.00 -7.61
CA SER A 152 23.38 -13.61 -8.68
C SER A 152 24.58 -12.74 -9.12
N GLU A 153 24.51 -11.43 -8.91
CA GLU A 153 25.60 -10.52 -9.24
C GLU A 153 26.44 -10.23 -7.98
N PRO A 154 27.77 -10.40 -8.05
CA PRO A 154 28.65 -10.13 -6.92
C PRO A 154 28.51 -8.71 -6.37
N GLY A 155 28.42 -8.57 -5.05
CA GLY A 155 28.29 -7.29 -4.37
C GLY A 155 26.89 -6.65 -4.46
N ALA A 156 25.92 -7.29 -5.10
CA ALA A 156 24.57 -6.74 -5.25
C ALA A 156 23.75 -6.88 -3.93
N ALA A 157 23.93 -7.97 -3.20
CA ALA A 157 23.22 -8.18 -1.94
C ALA A 157 23.62 -7.13 -0.88
N GLU A 158 24.88 -6.76 -0.83
CA GLU A 158 25.45 -5.77 0.08
C GLU A 158 24.96 -4.33 -0.21
N GLN A 159 24.47 -4.08 -1.42
CA GLN A 159 23.92 -2.77 -1.81
C GLN A 159 22.44 -2.61 -1.44
N LEU A 160 21.72 -3.74 -1.21
CA LEU A 160 20.30 -3.68 -0.91
C LEU A 160 20.01 -3.03 0.44
N THR A 161 19.23 -1.97 0.40
CA THR A 161 18.76 -1.29 1.61
C THR A 161 17.33 -1.73 1.98
N VAL A 162 16.93 -1.45 3.21
CA VAL A 162 15.55 -1.61 3.69
C VAL A 162 14.58 -0.84 2.78
N ALA A 163 14.92 0.39 2.40
CA ALA A 163 14.10 1.19 1.50
C ALA A 163 13.97 0.56 0.10
N ASP A 164 15.03 -0.06 -0.43
CA ASP A 164 15.00 -0.71 -1.75
C ASP A 164 14.06 -1.94 -1.76
N ILE A 165 14.06 -2.70 -0.68
CA ILE A 165 13.15 -3.85 -0.52
C ILE A 165 11.70 -3.37 -0.49
N LEU A 166 11.37 -2.36 0.35
CA LEU A 166 10.03 -1.84 0.52
C LEU A 166 9.50 -1.06 -0.70
N SER A 167 10.39 -0.59 -1.57
CA SER A 167 10.04 0.11 -2.80
C SER A 167 10.19 -0.74 -4.07
N HIS A 168 10.43 -2.06 -3.94
CA HIS A 168 10.61 -3.00 -5.06
C HIS A 168 11.78 -2.65 -5.99
N ARG A 169 12.87 -2.13 -5.45
CA ARG A 169 14.08 -1.77 -6.20
C ARG A 169 15.21 -2.78 -5.98
N THR A 170 14.87 -4.04 -5.87
CA THR A 170 15.84 -5.11 -5.57
C THR A 170 16.75 -5.48 -6.74
N GLY A 171 16.44 -5.01 -7.95
CA GLY A 171 17.17 -5.38 -9.17
C GLY A 171 16.73 -6.69 -9.81
N LEU A 172 15.90 -7.48 -9.15
CA LEU A 172 15.36 -8.74 -9.66
C LEU A 172 14.29 -8.52 -10.73
N LYS A 173 14.02 -9.52 -11.56
CA LYS A 173 12.88 -9.50 -12.50
C LYS A 173 11.56 -9.54 -11.74
N ARG A 174 10.52 -8.91 -12.31
CA ARG A 174 9.17 -8.86 -11.72
C ARG A 174 8.66 -10.25 -11.32
N ASN A 175 8.08 -10.37 -10.10
CA ASN A 175 7.43 -11.57 -9.58
C ASN A 175 8.33 -12.83 -9.60
N THR A 176 9.64 -12.65 -9.31
CA THR A 176 10.58 -13.77 -9.22
C THR A 176 10.07 -14.79 -8.18
N PHE A 177 9.94 -16.04 -8.59
CA PHE A 177 9.43 -17.19 -7.83
C PHE A 177 7.97 -17.12 -7.34
N ASP A 178 7.16 -16.19 -7.82
CA ASP A 178 5.72 -16.13 -7.45
C ASP A 178 4.98 -17.43 -7.83
N ARG A 179 5.29 -18.03 -9.00
CA ARG A 179 4.71 -19.31 -9.42
C ARG A 179 5.07 -20.47 -8.50
N ASP A 180 6.23 -20.41 -7.88
CA ASP A 180 6.69 -21.45 -6.95
C ASP A 180 6.00 -21.30 -5.60
N ILE A 181 5.75 -20.08 -5.13
CA ILE A 181 4.86 -19.81 -3.99
C ILE A 181 3.44 -20.33 -4.26
N GLU A 182 2.89 -20.13 -5.44
CA GLU A 182 1.56 -20.66 -5.81
C GLU A 182 1.51 -22.19 -5.80
N ARG A 183 2.66 -22.85 -5.99
CA ARG A 183 2.86 -24.31 -5.89
C ARG A 183 3.24 -24.75 -4.47
N ASP A 184 3.10 -23.87 -3.49
CA ASP A 184 3.35 -24.12 -2.07
C ASP A 184 4.83 -24.34 -1.71
N ALA A 185 5.77 -23.76 -2.49
CA ALA A 185 7.19 -23.82 -2.17
C ALA A 185 7.49 -23.10 -0.84
N ASP A 186 8.52 -23.59 -0.16
CA ASP A 186 8.98 -22.99 1.10
C ASP A 186 9.64 -21.63 0.87
N TYR A 187 9.30 -20.65 1.69
CA TYR A 187 9.80 -19.28 1.59
C TYR A 187 11.32 -19.19 1.72
N HIS A 188 11.92 -19.89 2.70
CA HIS A 188 13.37 -19.82 2.94
C HIS A 188 14.17 -20.50 1.84
N VAL A 189 13.60 -21.55 1.23
CA VAL A 189 14.19 -22.17 0.02
C VAL A 189 14.21 -21.15 -1.11
N LEU A 190 13.11 -20.44 -1.34
CA LEU A 190 13.03 -19.44 -2.41
C LEU A 190 13.96 -18.24 -2.17
N THR A 191 14.08 -17.76 -0.93
CA THR A 191 15.03 -16.66 -0.61
C THR A 191 16.47 -17.07 -0.88
N THR A 192 16.85 -18.32 -0.58
CA THR A 192 18.18 -18.85 -0.94
C THR A 192 18.38 -18.96 -2.45
N GLN A 193 17.32 -19.33 -3.19
CA GLN A 193 17.37 -19.41 -4.66
C GLN A 193 17.50 -18.05 -5.36
N LEU A 194 17.22 -16.93 -4.68
CA LEU A 194 17.46 -15.59 -5.24
C LEU A 194 18.94 -15.37 -5.61
N ALA A 195 19.87 -16.10 -4.99
CA ALA A 195 21.28 -16.12 -5.35
C ALA A 195 21.56 -16.53 -6.80
N THR A 196 20.61 -17.22 -7.46
CA THR A 196 20.74 -17.66 -8.85
C THR A 196 19.73 -16.99 -9.79
N ALA A 197 18.84 -16.16 -9.22
CA ALA A 197 17.81 -15.49 -10.01
C ALA A 197 18.41 -14.39 -10.89
N PRO A 198 18.01 -14.30 -12.17
CA PRO A 198 18.55 -13.27 -13.06
C PRO A 198 18.12 -11.87 -12.60
N MET A 199 19.07 -10.97 -12.56
CA MET A 199 18.87 -9.56 -12.30
C MET A 199 18.62 -8.79 -13.60
N GLN A 200 17.85 -7.71 -13.54
CA GLN A 200 17.59 -6.83 -14.69
C GLN A 200 18.29 -5.47 -14.55
N CYS A 201 18.65 -5.07 -13.35
CA CYS A 201 19.36 -3.82 -13.05
C CYS A 201 20.11 -3.96 -11.72
N ALA A 202 20.96 -2.99 -11.40
CA ALA A 202 21.56 -2.89 -10.07
C ALA A 202 20.48 -2.60 -9.00
N PRO A 203 20.68 -3.07 -7.75
CA PRO A 203 19.83 -2.67 -6.63
C PRO A 203 19.64 -1.15 -6.56
N GLY A 204 18.47 -0.69 -6.21
CA GLY A 204 18.12 0.72 -6.14
C GLY A 204 17.83 1.39 -7.49
N SER A 205 18.15 0.79 -8.64
CA SER A 205 18.17 1.46 -9.94
C SER A 205 16.89 1.33 -10.77
N CYS A 206 16.06 0.32 -10.53
CA CYS A 206 14.81 0.14 -11.27
C CYS A 206 13.73 -0.52 -10.42
N TYR A 207 12.49 -0.30 -10.83
CA TYR A 207 11.32 -0.91 -10.21
C TYR A 207 11.01 -2.27 -10.82
N ALA A 208 10.82 -3.27 -9.96
CA ALA A 208 10.22 -4.54 -10.34
C ALA A 208 9.50 -5.16 -9.16
N TYR A 209 8.18 -5.24 -9.23
CA TYR A 209 7.35 -5.76 -8.15
C TYR A 209 7.78 -7.16 -7.71
N GLN A 210 7.99 -7.35 -6.41
CA GLN A 210 8.47 -8.58 -5.78
C GLN A 210 7.57 -8.98 -4.61
N ASN A 211 7.27 -10.27 -4.45
CA ASN A 211 6.62 -10.78 -3.25
C ASN A 211 7.62 -11.52 -2.35
N VAL A 212 8.45 -12.40 -2.91
CA VAL A 212 9.44 -13.17 -2.14
C VAL A 212 10.50 -12.21 -1.55
N ALA A 213 11.19 -11.43 -2.39
CA ALA A 213 12.21 -10.51 -1.90
C ALA A 213 11.66 -9.41 -0.97
N PHE A 214 10.44 -8.91 -1.21
CA PHE A 214 9.78 -7.97 -0.30
C PHE A 214 9.60 -8.56 1.10
N SER A 215 9.37 -9.87 1.20
CA SER A 215 9.10 -10.54 2.47
C SER A 215 10.34 -10.69 3.35
N LEU A 216 11.56 -10.42 2.83
CA LEU A 216 12.79 -10.30 3.63
C LEU A 216 12.68 -9.23 4.74
N ILE A 217 11.73 -8.29 4.63
CA ILE A 217 11.40 -7.38 5.73
C ILE A 217 11.00 -8.14 7.00
N GLY A 218 10.37 -9.31 6.88
CA GLY A 218 10.05 -10.16 8.02
C GLY A 218 11.30 -10.66 8.75
N ASP A 219 12.31 -11.08 7.98
CA ASP A 219 13.59 -11.56 8.52
C ASP A 219 14.38 -10.41 9.16
N ILE A 220 14.38 -9.21 8.53
CA ILE A 220 15.01 -8.00 9.09
C ILE A 220 14.35 -7.63 10.43
N VAL A 221 13.03 -7.60 10.49
CA VAL A 221 12.30 -7.29 11.74
C VAL A 221 12.62 -8.30 12.82
N PHE A 222 12.66 -9.60 12.49
CA PHE A 222 13.04 -10.64 13.46
C PHE A 222 14.49 -10.47 13.95
N ALA A 223 15.44 -10.26 13.04
CA ALA A 223 16.84 -10.07 13.40
C ALA A 223 17.06 -8.80 14.27
N ALA A 224 16.33 -7.72 13.97
CA ALA A 224 16.46 -6.45 14.69
C ALA A 224 15.76 -6.45 16.06
N THR A 225 14.68 -7.22 16.23
CA THR A 225 13.82 -7.14 17.44
C THR A 225 13.79 -8.41 18.28
N GLY A 226 14.20 -9.57 17.74
CA GLY A 226 14.05 -10.87 18.37
C GLY A 226 12.59 -11.37 18.43
N GLN A 227 11.64 -10.71 17.71
CA GLN A 227 10.22 -11.02 17.74
C GLN A 227 9.71 -11.34 16.34
N PHE A 228 8.73 -12.25 16.25
CA PHE A 228 8.11 -12.54 14.96
C PHE A 228 7.44 -11.32 14.39
N TYR A 229 7.59 -11.12 13.07
CA TYR A 229 7.07 -10.00 12.34
C TYR A 229 5.58 -9.73 12.62
N SER A 230 4.73 -10.77 12.60
CA SER A 230 3.29 -10.66 12.88
C SER A 230 2.98 -10.17 14.29
N GLU A 231 3.80 -10.54 15.29
CA GLU A 231 3.66 -10.07 16.67
C GLU A 231 4.01 -8.58 16.79
N VAL A 232 5.08 -8.16 16.10
CA VAL A 232 5.48 -6.73 16.10
C VAL A 232 4.39 -5.89 15.46
N VAL A 233 3.82 -6.30 14.31
CA VAL A 233 2.71 -5.58 13.67
C VAL A 233 1.47 -5.55 14.55
N THR A 234 1.11 -6.69 15.15
CA THR A 234 -0.04 -6.76 16.05
C THR A 234 0.11 -5.79 17.23
N ARG A 235 1.28 -5.76 17.85
CA ARG A 235 1.55 -4.90 18.99
C ARG A 235 1.65 -3.41 18.63
N ARG A 236 2.27 -3.10 17.50
CA ARG A 236 2.60 -1.72 17.12
C ARG A 236 1.52 -1.04 16.28
N ILE A 237 0.67 -1.83 15.61
CA ILE A 237 -0.33 -1.32 14.67
C ILE A 237 -1.74 -1.79 15.06
N PHE A 238 -2.01 -3.10 15.04
CA PHE A 238 -3.39 -3.58 15.20
C PHE A 238 -4.00 -3.16 16.55
N LYS A 239 -3.32 -3.46 17.64
CA LYS A 239 -3.81 -3.13 18.99
C LYS A 239 -3.97 -1.63 19.23
N PRO A 240 -2.97 -0.76 18.95
CA PRO A 240 -3.11 0.67 19.16
C PRO A 240 -4.20 1.33 18.31
N LEU A 241 -4.47 0.80 17.11
CA LEU A 241 -5.50 1.31 16.22
C LEU A 241 -6.89 0.70 16.50
N GLY A 242 -7.01 -0.29 17.40
CA GLY A 242 -8.27 -0.96 17.67
C GLY A 242 -8.74 -1.88 16.55
N MET A 243 -7.83 -2.42 15.74
CA MET A 243 -8.09 -3.38 14.67
C MET A 243 -8.26 -4.78 15.27
N ASN A 244 -9.43 -5.03 15.86
CA ASN A 244 -9.66 -6.18 16.73
C ASN A 244 -9.97 -7.49 15.99
N ASP A 245 -10.39 -7.40 14.70
CA ASP A 245 -10.64 -8.57 13.85
C ASP A 245 -9.39 -8.92 13.02
N ALA A 246 -8.35 -8.05 13.04
CA ALA A 246 -7.14 -8.22 12.25
C ALA A 246 -6.26 -9.36 12.76
N SER A 247 -5.70 -10.13 11.84
CA SER A 247 -4.82 -11.26 12.13
C SER A 247 -3.82 -11.52 11.00
N TYR A 248 -2.90 -12.44 11.24
CA TYR A 248 -1.96 -12.94 10.23
C TYR A 248 -2.17 -14.41 9.93
N GLY A 249 -1.93 -14.77 8.67
CA GLY A 249 -1.84 -16.16 8.25
C GLY A 249 -3.17 -16.85 8.04
N LEU A 250 -3.09 -18.09 7.55
CA LEU A 250 -4.25 -18.95 7.30
C LEU A 250 -4.98 -19.31 8.58
N GLU A 251 -4.23 -19.62 9.65
CA GLU A 251 -4.81 -19.95 10.94
C GLU A 251 -5.57 -18.76 11.53
N GLY A 252 -5.02 -17.53 11.36
CA GLY A 252 -5.64 -16.32 11.85
C GLY A 252 -7.02 -16.07 11.22
N ILE A 253 -7.17 -16.25 9.89
CA ILE A 253 -8.48 -16.06 9.25
C ILE A 253 -9.45 -17.18 9.58
N THR A 254 -8.99 -18.44 9.63
CA THR A 254 -9.89 -19.60 9.88
C THR A 254 -10.31 -19.70 11.34
N ALA A 255 -9.59 -19.08 12.27
CA ALA A 255 -9.98 -18.96 13.67
C ALA A 255 -11.14 -17.96 13.89
N SER A 256 -11.36 -17.03 12.94
CA SER A 256 -12.51 -16.11 13.02
C SER A 256 -13.82 -16.85 12.78
N ALA A 257 -14.81 -16.61 13.66
CA ALA A 257 -16.17 -17.14 13.45
C ALA A 257 -16.87 -16.50 12.24
N ARG A 258 -16.39 -15.34 11.80
CA ARG A 258 -16.96 -14.55 10.70
C ARG A 258 -15.87 -14.18 9.69
N TRP A 259 -15.64 -15.05 8.73
CA TRP A 259 -14.70 -14.78 7.65
C TRP A 259 -15.31 -15.13 6.29
N ALA A 260 -14.99 -14.34 5.29
CA ALA A 260 -15.45 -14.54 3.93
C ALA A 260 -14.57 -15.61 3.24
N ARG A 261 -15.18 -16.66 2.69
CA ARG A 261 -14.47 -17.70 1.91
C ARG A 261 -14.08 -17.19 0.53
N PRO A 262 -12.96 -17.64 -0.04
CA PRO A 262 -12.56 -17.28 -1.40
C PRO A 262 -13.48 -17.95 -2.43
N HIS A 263 -13.83 -17.24 -3.52
CA HIS A 263 -14.65 -17.78 -4.58
C HIS A 263 -14.03 -17.56 -5.97
N VAL A 264 -14.28 -18.52 -6.84
CA VAL A 264 -13.93 -18.44 -8.27
C VAL A 264 -15.19 -18.68 -9.13
N ARG A 265 -15.15 -18.17 -10.37
CA ARG A 265 -16.22 -18.46 -11.34
C ARG A 265 -16.23 -19.94 -11.70
N SER A 266 -17.41 -20.56 -11.67
CA SER A 266 -17.65 -21.93 -12.10
C SER A 266 -18.98 -22.01 -12.85
N GLY A 267 -18.93 -22.27 -14.16
CA GLY A 267 -20.11 -22.23 -15.00
C GLY A 267 -20.80 -20.87 -14.96
N ARG A 268 -22.08 -20.83 -14.57
CA ARG A 268 -22.86 -19.58 -14.46
C ARG A 268 -22.83 -18.93 -13.06
N GLY A 269 -22.16 -19.56 -12.09
CA GLY A 269 -22.18 -19.12 -10.69
C GLY A 269 -20.81 -18.97 -10.08
N TRP A 270 -20.80 -19.02 -8.77
CA TRP A 270 -19.62 -18.96 -7.93
C TRP A 270 -19.44 -20.27 -7.17
N THR A 271 -18.18 -20.65 -6.96
CA THR A 271 -17.81 -21.80 -6.13
C THR A 271 -16.83 -21.34 -5.08
N SER A 272 -17.12 -21.63 -3.81
CA SER A 272 -16.21 -21.37 -2.72
C SER A 272 -15.03 -22.35 -2.74
N LEU A 273 -13.86 -21.86 -2.34
CA LEU A 273 -12.63 -22.63 -2.27
C LEU A 273 -12.19 -22.79 -0.81
N ILE A 274 -11.37 -23.81 -0.58
CA ILE A 274 -10.56 -23.93 0.62
C ILE A 274 -9.32 -23.07 0.42
N PRO A 275 -9.06 -22.08 1.28
CA PRO A 275 -7.88 -21.23 1.16
C PRO A 275 -6.59 -22.04 1.35
N LYS A 276 -5.57 -21.72 0.57
CA LYS A 276 -4.27 -22.39 0.60
C LYS A 276 -3.24 -21.53 1.38
N PRO A 277 -2.23 -22.14 2.01
CA PRO A 277 -1.18 -21.40 2.71
C PRO A 277 -0.37 -20.49 1.76
N THR A 278 0.06 -20.98 0.59
CA THR A 278 0.75 -20.26 -0.49
C THR A 278 1.32 -18.87 -0.09
N TYR A 279 0.72 -17.77 -0.57
CA TYR A 279 1.16 -16.40 -0.24
C TYR A 279 1.05 -16.02 1.25
N TYR A 280 0.38 -16.79 2.12
CA TYR A 280 0.47 -16.58 3.57
C TYR A 280 1.87 -16.83 4.13
N ARG A 281 2.71 -17.64 3.43
CA ARG A 281 4.12 -17.82 3.76
C ARG A 281 4.93 -16.54 3.61
N LEU A 282 4.41 -15.57 2.85
CA LEU A 282 4.98 -14.24 2.61
C LEU A 282 4.27 -13.20 3.49
N ALA A 283 4.37 -13.35 4.83
CA ALA A 283 3.61 -12.54 5.78
C ALA A 283 3.71 -11.02 5.52
N PRO A 284 4.89 -10.40 5.28
CA PRO A 284 4.99 -8.98 4.93
C PRO A 284 4.29 -8.60 3.62
N ALA A 285 4.36 -9.48 2.61
CA ALA A 285 3.83 -9.18 1.29
C ALA A 285 2.32 -9.42 1.16
N ALA A 286 1.75 -10.41 1.88
CA ALA A 286 0.38 -10.86 1.64
C ALA A 286 -0.31 -11.59 2.82
N GLY A 287 0.18 -11.44 4.05
CA GLY A 287 -0.25 -12.24 5.20
C GLY A 287 -1.39 -11.67 6.04
N VAL A 288 -1.78 -10.40 5.87
CA VAL A 288 -2.79 -9.74 6.71
C VAL A 288 -4.20 -10.18 6.33
N ASN A 289 -5.00 -10.43 7.36
CA ASN A 289 -6.44 -10.54 7.29
C ASN A 289 -7.05 -9.42 8.14
N ALA A 290 -8.15 -8.81 7.68
CA ALA A 290 -8.84 -7.76 8.44
C ALA A 290 -10.30 -7.65 8.02
N SER A 291 -11.11 -7.06 8.89
CA SER A 291 -12.48 -6.64 8.59
C SER A 291 -12.50 -5.26 7.93
N ILE A 292 -13.66 -4.86 7.42
CA ILE A 292 -13.82 -3.51 6.88
C ILE A 292 -13.79 -2.46 7.99
N SER A 293 -14.24 -2.82 9.20
CA SER A 293 -14.13 -1.97 10.39
C SER A 293 -12.66 -1.70 10.75
N ASP A 294 -11.81 -2.73 10.74
CA ASP A 294 -10.36 -2.57 10.95
C ASP A 294 -9.73 -1.67 9.89
N MET A 295 -10.09 -1.90 8.62
CA MET A 295 -9.53 -1.13 7.51
C MET A 295 -9.98 0.33 7.51
N ALA A 296 -11.14 0.64 8.08
CA ALA A 296 -11.55 2.02 8.34
C ALA A 296 -10.64 2.70 9.38
N GLN A 297 -10.27 1.99 10.47
CA GLN A 297 -9.31 2.51 11.46
C GLN A 297 -7.91 2.68 10.83
N TRP A 298 -7.52 1.75 9.97
CA TRP A 298 -6.27 1.87 9.20
C TRP A 298 -6.25 3.10 8.30
N LEU A 299 -7.35 3.38 7.56
CA LEU A 299 -7.48 4.58 6.74
C LEU A 299 -7.39 5.87 7.58
N ILE A 300 -8.09 5.94 8.71
CA ILE A 300 -8.04 7.07 9.64
C ILE A 300 -6.59 7.34 10.08
N ALA A 301 -5.84 6.29 10.40
CA ALA A 301 -4.45 6.42 10.82
C ALA A 301 -3.54 6.86 9.67
N GLN A 302 -3.68 6.27 8.48
CA GLN A 302 -2.89 6.59 7.30
C GLN A 302 -3.20 8.00 6.75
N ALA A 303 -4.41 8.52 6.97
CA ALA A 303 -4.78 9.90 6.67
C ALA A 303 -4.27 10.92 7.73
N GLY A 304 -3.53 10.47 8.75
CA GLY A 304 -2.90 11.35 9.73
C GLY A 304 -3.72 11.67 10.99
N HIS A 305 -4.89 11.05 11.16
CA HIS A 305 -5.77 11.32 12.30
C HIS A 305 -5.45 10.49 13.56
N ARG A 306 -4.34 9.72 13.55
CA ARG A 306 -3.83 8.99 14.70
C ARG A 306 -2.33 9.28 14.90
N PRO A 307 -1.95 10.55 15.16
CA PRO A 307 -0.56 10.94 15.32
C PRO A 307 0.12 10.30 16.54
N ASP A 308 -0.67 9.82 17.50
CA ASP A 308 -0.24 9.03 18.65
C ASP A 308 0.34 7.66 18.26
N VAL A 309 -0.09 7.10 17.11
CA VAL A 309 0.39 5.81 16.56
C VAL A 309 1.26 6.02 15.33
N LEU A 310 0.82 6.86 14.38
CA LEU A 310 1.50 7.16 13.12
C LEU A 310 1.82 8.65 13.03
N PRO A 311 3.01 9.09 13.45
CA PRO A 311 3.39 10.51 13.38
C PRO A 311 3.43 11.03 11.93
N ALA A 312 3.06 12.31 11.73
CA ALA A 312 3.00 12.92 10.40
C ALA A 312 4.31 12.82 9.58
N PRO A 313 5.53 12.99 10.17
CA PRO A 313 6.77 12.81 9.42
C PRO A 313 6.94 11.38 8.88
N LEU A 314 6.47 10.37 9.63
CA LEU A 314 6.50 8.99 9.18
C LEU A 314 5.58 8.80 7.97
N LEU A 315 4.33 9.27 8.04
CA LEU A 315 3.36 9.17 6.95
C LEU A 315 3.87 9.85 5.68
N ALA A 316 4.43 11.06 5.80
CA ALA A 316 5.02 11.76 4.69
C ALA A 316 6.17 10.97 4.04
N THR A 317 6.98 10.27 4.83
CA THR A 317 8.04 9.39 4.30
C THR A 317 7.47 8.15 3.61
N LEU A 318 6.46 7.52 4.22
CA LEU A 318 5.85 6.30 3.66
C LEU A 318 5.16 6.54 2.32
N HIS A 319 4.56 7.70 2.13
CA HIS A 319 3.78 8.05 0.94
C HIS A 319 4.61 8.77 -0.12
N ALA A 320 5.83 9.23 0.18
CA ALA A 320 6.65 9.94 -0.79
C ALA A 320 7.09 9.03 -1.95
N PRO A 321 6.92 9.46 -3.22
CA PRO A 321 7.33 8.68 -4.39
C PRO A 321 8.85 8.45 -4.39
N LEU A 322 9.28 7.21 -4.64
CA LEU A 322 10.69 6.82 -4.68
C LEU A 322 11.15 6.33 -6.05
N VAL A 323 10.24 5.76 -6.84
CA VAL A 323 10.57 5.22 -8.16
C VAL A 323 9.36 5.28 -9.08
N ASP A 324 9.57 5.75 -10.30
CA ASP A 324 8.51 5.84 -11.30
C ASP A 324 8.06 4.46 -11.78
N THR A 325 6.75 4.33 -11.99
CA THR A 325 6.11 3.10 -12.47
C THR A 325 5.23 3.37 -13.70
N PRO A 326 5.81 3.85 -14.82
CA PRO A 326 5.03 4.33 -15.98
C PRO A 326 4.14 3.25 -16.59
N GLY A 327 4.45 1.97 -16.39
CA GLY A 327 3.60 0.86 -16.82
C GLY A 327 2.19 0.86 -16.20
N GLU A 328 2.01 1.49 -15.04
CA GLU A 328 0.71 1.57 -14.39
C GLU A 328 -0.29 2.45 -15.17
N THR A 329 0.18 3.48 -15.87
CA THR A 329 -0.67 4.35 -16.72
C THR A 329 -1.15 3.65 -17.99
N GLN A 330 -0.59 2.47 -18.32
CA GLN A 330 -0.95 1.68 -19.50
C GLN A 330 -1.90 0.52 -19.17
N VAL A 331 -2.15 0.27 -17.88
CA VAL A 331 -3.07 -0.79 -17.45
C VAL A 331 -4.49 -0.43 -17.91
N ALA A 332 -5.18 -1.39 -18.54
CA ALA A 332 -6.58 -1.22 -18.92
C ALA A 332 -7.46 -0.78 -17.73
N SER A 333 -8.63 -0.21 -18.01
CA SER A 333 -9.55 0.37 -17.04
C SER A 333 -9.24 1.83 -16.67
N TRP A 334 -9.75 2.30 -15.55
CA TRP A 334 -9.61 3.68 -15.07
C TRP A 334 -8.16 4.20 -15.03
N ARG A 335 -7.17 3.32 -14.82
CA ARG A 335 -5.77 3.76 -14.76
C ARG A 335 -5.34 4.42 -16.06
N ARG A 336 -5.60 3.78 -17.21
CA ARG A 336 -5.26 4.34 -18.53
C ARG A 336 -5.98 5.67 -18.78
N SER A 337 -7.20 5.82 -18.27
CA SER A 337 -8.02 6.99 -18.53
C SER A 337 -7.75 8.15 -17.56
N ARG A 338 -7.29 7.85 -16.35
CA ARG A 338 -7.15 8.84 -15.27
C ARG A 338 -5.73 9.11 -14.82
N LEU A 339 -4.80 8.16 -14.94
CA LEU A 339 -3.44 8.37 -14.46
C LEU A 339 -2.59 9.14 -15.47
N THR A 340 -2.05 10.26 -15.04
CA THR A 340 -1.05 11.07 -15.78
C THR A 340 0.38 10.70 -15.37
N ALA A 341 0.60 10.25 -14.14
CA ALA A 341 1.85 9.72 -13.64
C ALA A 341 1.59 8.63 -12.59
N ALA A 342 2.58 7.78 -12.37
CA ALA A 342 2.52 6.75 -11.35
C ALA A 342 3.92 6.45 -10.81
N SER A 343 4.03 6.31 -9.50
CA SER A 343 5.25 5.98 -8.78
C SER A 343 4.97 4.91 -7.70
N TYR A 344 6.03 4.36 -7.14
CA TYR A 344 5.97 3.51 -5.97
C TYR A 344 6.75 4.15 -4.83
N ALA A 345 6.16 4.15 -3.66
CA ALA A 345 6.72 4.65 -2.41
C ALA A 345 7.16 3.47 -1.51
N LEU A 346 7.08 3.57 -0.20
CA LEU A 346 7.37 2.50 0.74
C LEU A 346 6.08 1.71 1.03
N GLY A 347 5.88 0.61 0.29
CA GLY A 347 4.68 -0.25 0.42
C GLY A 347 3.38 0.37 -0.11
N TRP A 348 3.45 1.52 -0.75
CA TRP A 348 2.33 2.25 -1.34
C TRP A 348 2.63 2.63 -2.78
N ARG A 349 1.59 2.87 -3.57
CA ARG A 349 1.65 3.53 -4.88
C ARG A 349 1.22 4.97 -4.71
N ASP A 350 1.91 5.85 -5.38
CA ASP A 350 1.55 7.25 -5.50
C ASP A 350 1.16 7.52 -6.96
N TYR A 351 -0.09 7.94 -7.17
CA TYR A 351 -0.68 8.15 -8.47
C TYR A 351 -1.10 9.60 -8.65
N SER A 352 -0.75 10.18 -9.80
CA SER A 352 -1.38 11.42 -10.26
C SER A 352 -2.65 11.07 -11.03
N TYR A 353 -3.81 11.13 -10.35
CA TYR A 353 -5.14 10.85 -10.87
C TYR A 353 -5.77 12.13 -11.43
N SER A 354 -5.71 12.30 -12.74
CA SER A 354 -6.18 13.54 -13.40
C SER A 354 -5.56 14.83 -12.81
N GLY A 355 -4.31 14.75 -12.34
CA GLY A 355 -3.60 15.85 -11.70
C GLY A 355 -3.74 15.95 -10.17
N HIS A 356 -4.45 15.02 -9.55
CA HIS A 356 -4.64 14.95 -8.11
C HIS A 356 -3.86 13.77 -7.52
N ASP A 357 -3.22 13.95 -6.36
CA ASP A 357 -2.44 12.91 -5.72
C ASP A 357 -3.36 11.88 -5.05
N VAL A 358 -3.17 10.60 -5.39
CA VAL A 358 -3.89 9.47 -4.80
C VAL A 358 -2.90 8.43 -4.30
N ILE A 359 -2.87 8.22 -3.01
CA ILE A 359 -2.10 7.14 -2.38
C ILE A 359 -2.93 5.85 -2.46
N PHE A 360 -2.41 4.84 -3.13
CA PHE A 360 -3.17 3.65 -3.54
C PHE A 360 -2.43 2.35 -3.25
N HIS A 361 -3.17 1.28 -2.99
CA HIS A 361 -2.68 -0.08 -3.20
C HIS A 361 -3.82 -1.03 -3.56
N GLY A 362 -3.51 -2.02 -4.41
CA GLY A 362 -4.41 -3.12 -4.75
C GLY A 362 -3.92 -4.45 -4.19
N GLY A 363 -4.82 -5.33 -3.85
CA GLY A 363 -4.54 -6.69 -3.40
C GLY A 363 -5.27 -7.74 -4.23
N ALA A 364 -4.59 -8.82 -4.56
CA ALA A 364 -5.19 -9.95 -5.27
C ALA A 364 -4.48 -11.26 -4.91
N VAL A 365 -5.25 -12.26 -4.54
CA VAL A 365 -4.89 -13.67 -4.49
C VAL A 365 -6.10 -14.47 -4.97
N GLN A 366 -5.95 -15.76 -5.19
CA GLN A 366 -7.06 -16.60 -5.66
C GLN A 366 -8.30 -16.43 -4.77
N GLY A 367 -9.40 -15.98 -5.38
CA GLY A 367 -10.69 -15.82 -4.72
C GLY A 367 -10.83 -14.63 -3.77
N TYR A 368 -9.82 -13.74 -3.68
CA TYR A 368 -9.91 -12.49 -2.93
C TYR A 368 -9.27 -11.35 -3.69
N ARG A 369 -9.90 -10.19 -3.57
CA ARG A 369 -9.35 -8.92 -4.05
C ARG A 369 -9.62 -7.81 -3.06
N ALA A 370 -8.80 -6.79 -3.11
CA ALA A 370 -8.93 -5.60 -2.28
C ALA A 370 -8.39 -4.37 -3.01
N VAL A 371 -8.94 -3.21 -2.73
CA VAL A 371 -8.36 -1.92 -3.09
C VAL A 371 -8.47 -0.96 -1.91
N ILE A 372 -7.46 -0.12 -1.75
CA ILE A 372 -7.43 0.99 -0.80
C ILE A 372 -6.88 2.21 -1.50
N ALA A 373 -7.50 3.36 -1.27
CA ALA A 373 -7.04 4.64 -1.76
C ALA A 373 -7.29 5.75 -0.75
N MET A 374 -6.40 6.73 -0.74
CA MET A 374 -6.57 7.99 -0.04
C MET A 374 -6.42 9.13 -1.04
N LEU A 375 -7.24 10.15 -0.89
CA LEU A 375 -7.20 11.41 -1.61
C LEU A 375 -6.88 12.50 -0.57
N PRO A 376 -5.58 12.80 -0.30
CA PRO A 376 -5.17 13.64 0.81
C PRO A 376 -5.77 15.04 0.78
N GLU A 377 -5.88 15.66 -0.41
CA GLU A 377 -6.45 17.00 -0.58
C GLU A 377 -7.94 17.09 -0.20
N ARG A 378 -8.66 15.97 -0.10
CA ARG A 378 -10.08 15.90 0.31
C ARG A 378 -10.24 15.25 1.67
N ASP A 379 -9.14 14.88 2.31
CA ASP A 379 -9.15 14.09 3.54
C ASP A 379 -10.12 12.91 3.44
N LEU A 380 -10.06 12.20 2.29
CA LEU A 380 -10.94 11.11 1.91
C LEU A 380 -10.15 9.81 1.79
N GLY A 381 -10.65 8.74 2.39
CA GLY A 381 -10.15 7.39 2.24
C GLY A 381 -11.26 6.41 1.85
N VAL A 382 -10.94 5.48 0.96
CA VAL A 382 -11.84 4.42 0.49
C VAL A 382 -11.13 3.08 0.58
N VAL A 383 -11.81 2.07 1.10
CA VAL A 383 -11.35 0.69 1.04
C VAL A 383 -12.49 -0.24 0.63
N ILE A 384 -12.20 -1.17 -0.27
CA ILE A 384 -13.16 -2.15 -0.78
C ILE A 384 -12.49 -3.53 -0.72
N LEU A 385 -13.15 -4.48 -0.05
CA LEU A 385 -12.71 -5.86 0.10
C LEU A 385 -13.77 -6.77 -0.51
N TRP A 386 -13.36 -7.84 -1.25
CA TRP A 386 -14.33 -8.80 -1.73
C TRP A 386 -13.75 -10.21 -1.88
N ASN A 387 -14.64 -11.18 -1.78
CA ASN A 387 -14.31 -12.60 -1.69
C ASN A 387 -14.46 -13.34 -3.03
N SER A 388 -14.01 -12.72 -4.12
CA SER A 388 -14.06 -13.35 -5.46
C SER A 388 -12.99 -12.82 -6.41
N ASP A 389 -12.78 -13.52 -7.54
CA ASP A 389 -11.90 -13.09 -8.63
C ASP A 389 -12.53 -12.03 -9.56
N SER A 390 -13.77 -11.60 -9.31
CA SER A 390 -14.40 -10.51 -10.07
C SER A 390 -13.56 -9.23 -10.05
N ALA A 391 -13.46 -8.56 -11.19
CA ALA A 391 -12.85 -7.22 -11.22
C ALA A 391 -13.84 -6.09 -10.91
N LEU A 392 -15.16 -6.38 -10.98
CA LEU A 392 -16.22 -5.37 -10.92
C LEU A 392 -16.19 -4.45 -9.70
N PRO A 393 -15.98 -4.93 -8.44
CA PRO A 393 -15.99 -4.03 -7.29
C PRO A 393 -14.92 -2.95 -7.34
N SER A 394 -13.82 -3.19 -8.10
CA SER A 394 -12.77 -2.17 -8.26
C SER A 394 -13.22 -0.95 -9.07
N ALA A 395 -14.33 -1.02 -9.81
CA ALA A 395 -14.93 0.12 -10.52
C ALA A 395 -15.55 1.15 -9.57
N LEU A 396 -15.96 0.77 -8.37
CA LEU A 396 -16.46 1.70 -7.35
C LEU A 396 -15.41 2.74 -6.95
N LEU A 397 -14.13 2.36 -6.91
CA LEU A 397 -13.08 3.28 -6.50
C LEU A 397 -12.99 4.52 -7.42
N PRO A 398 -12.78 4.39 -8.76
CA PRO A 398 -12.76 5.57 -9.64
C PRO A 398 -14.11 6.29 -9.68
N THR A 399 -15.24 5.62 -9.47
CA THR A 399 -16.55 6.29 -9.34
C THR A 399 -16.55 7.24 -8.16
N ILE A 400 -16.10 6.79 -6.98
CA ILE A 400 -16.03 7.62 -5.77
C ILE A 400 -15.01 8.75 -5.93
N LEU A 401 -13.84 8.47 -6.53
CA LEU A 401 -12.80 9.48 -6.74
C LEU A 401 -13.24 10.56 -7.74
N ASP A 402 -13.88 10.17 -8.86
CA ASP A 402 -14.40 11.12 -9.85
C ASP A 402 -15.48 12.03 -9.21
N ASP A 403 -16.40 11.46 -8.44
CA ASP A 403 -17.42 12.24 -7.71
C ASP A 403 -16.78 13.21 -6.69
N ALA A 404 -15.77 12.74 -5.94
CA ALA A 404 -15.05 13.55 -4.96
C ALA A 404 -14.28 14.72 -5.59
N LEU A 405 -13.85 14.56 -6.83
CA LEU A 405 -13.08 15.55 -7.61
C LEU A 405 -13.94 16.36 -8.56
N GLY A 406 -15.23 16.00 -8.73
CA GLY A 406 -16.12 16.65 -9.71
C GLY A 406 -15.75 16.32 -11.16
N ILE A 407 -15.07 15.20 -11.41
CA ILE A 407 -14.64 14.76 -12.72
C ILE A 407 -15.79 14.04 -13.44
N GLN A 408 -16.14 14.47 -14.63
CA GLN A 408 -17.22 13.89 -15.44
C GLN A 408 -16.71 12.81 -16.41
N GLY A 409 -17.61 11.90 -16.82
CA GLY A 409 -17.41 11.01 -17.97
C GLY A 409 -16.77 9.65 -17.68
N GLY A 410 -16.77 9.18 -16.42
CA GLY A 410 -16.33 7.84 -16.04
C GLY A 410 -17.50 6.88 -15.87
N GLU A 411 -17.89 6.14 -16.93
CA GLU A 411 -18.89 5.05 -16.81
C GLU A 411 -18.21 3.74 -16.39
N TRP A 412 -17.53 3.77 -15.22
CA TRP A 412 -16.64 2.67 -14.79
C TRP A 412 -17.37 1.36 -14.54
N LEU A 413 -18.61 1.42 -14.09
CA LEU A 413 -19.43 0.25 -13.78
C LEU A 413 -19.91 -0.48 -15.04
N ASP A 414 -19.94 0.22 -16.19
CA ASP A 414 -20.33 -0.31 -17.49
C ASP A 414 -19.12 -0.64 -18.40
N ASP A 415 -17.90 -0.39 -17.93
CA ASP A 415 -16.68 -0.67 -18.69
C ASP A 415 -16.50 -2.20 -18.85
N PRO A 416 -16.46 -2.71 -20.11
CA PRO A 416 -16.30 -4.14 -20.40
C PRO A 416 -15.02 -4.75 -19.81
N SER A 417 -14.00 -3.95 -19.48
CA SER A 417 -12.77 -4.45 -18.86
C SER A 417 -13.00 -5.06 -17.47
N TYR A 418 -14.14 -4.75 -16.82
CA TYR A 418 -14.57 -5.37 -15.58
C TYR A 418 -15.39 -6.66 -15.78
N GLY A 419 -15.56 -7.10 -17.02
CA GLY A 419 -16.14 -8.42 -17.34
C GLY A 419 -17.66 -8.51 -17.23
N LEU A 420 -18.37 -7.39 -17.34
CA LEU A 420 -19.84 -7.34 -17.35
C LEU A 420 -20.39 -6.62 -18.57
N PRO A 421 -21.53 -7.07 -19.14
CA PRO A 421 -22.29 -6.25 -20.09
C PRO A 421 -22.81 -5.00 -19.39
N ALA A 422 -23.04 -3.94 -20.17
CA ALA A 422 -23.64 -2.67 -19.72
C ALA A 422 -24.76 -2.93 -18.70
N SER A 423 -24.65 -2.36 -17.50
CA SER A 423 -25.55 -2.67 -16.42
C SER A 423 -26.72 -1.68 -16.38
N THR A 424 -27.90 -2.20 -16.08
CA THR A 424 -29.10 -1.40 -15.76
C THR A 424 -28.92 -0.48 -14.54
N MET A 425 -27.81 -0.62 -13.80
CA MET A 425 -27.51 0.19 -12.61
C MET A 425 -27.24 1.65 -12.94
N TYR A 426 -26.59 1.94 -14.07
CA TYR A 426 -26.30 3.32 -14.50
C TYR A 426 -27.56 4.06 -15.03
N ALA A 427 -28.51 3.31 -15.59
CA ALA A 427 -29.76 3.88 -16.05
C ALA A 427 -30.62 4.47 -14.90
N ARG A 428 -30.52 3.90 -13.69
CA ARG A 428 -31.19 4.44 -12.50
C ARG A 428 -30.60 5.77 -12.03
N ARG A 429 -29.26 5.90 -12.06
CA ARG A 429 -28.56 7.14 -11.64
C ARG A 429 -28.91 8.35 -12.55
N ARG A 430 -29.15 8.11 -13.86
CA ARG A 430 -29.60 9.18 -14.80
C ARG A 430 -31.06 9.56 -14.65
N ALA A 431 -31.92 8.64 -14.23
CA ALA A 431 -33.34 8.89 -14.08
C ALA A 431 -33.70 9.74 -12.84
N ASP A 432 -32.82 9.74 -11.83
CA ASP A 432 -33.01 10.46 -10.57
C ASP A 432 -32.33 11.84 -10.52
N THR A 433 -31.62 12.25 -11.59
CA THR A 433 -31.05 13.60 -11.69
C THR A 433 -32.16 14.53 -12.25
N PRO A 434 -32.69 15.52 -11.51
CA PRO A 434 -33.68 16.43 -12.03
C PRO A 434 -33.08 17.20 -13.22
N GLU A 435 -33.67 17.05 -14.41
CA GLU A 435 -33.37 17.92 -15.55
C GLU A 435 -33.52 19.37 -15.09
N GLY A 436 -32.42 20.14 -15.16
CA GLY A 436 -32.43 21.55 -14.85
C GLY A 436 -33.50 22.25 -15.69
N SER A 437 -34.41 22.92 -15.02
CA SER A 437 -35.49 23.72 -15.63
C SER A 437 -34.88 24.68 -16.64
N ASP A 438 -35.04 24.38 -17.92
CA ASP A 438 -34.82 25.33 -19.02
C ASP A 438 -35.72 26.54 -18.82
N ALA A 439 -35.11 27.65 -18.42
CA ALA A 439 -35.78 28.95 -18.43
C ALA A 439 -36.11 29.34 -19.88
N SER A 440 -37.34 29.16 -20.29
CA SER A 440 -37.89 29.65 -21.55
C SER A 440 -37.75 31.16 -21.62
N SER A 441 -36.83 31.65 -22.43
CA SER A 441 -36.79 33.05 -22.89
C SER A 441 -37.86 33.23 -23.93
N SER A 442 -38.96 33.93 -23.58
CA SER A 442 -39.96 34.44 -24.49
C SER A 442 -39.32 35.47 -25.44
N LYS A 443 -39.22 35.17 -26.73
CA LYS A 443 -38.98 36.15 -27.78
C LYS A 443 -40.30 36.83 -28.11
N ALA A 444 -40.44 38.10 -27.67
CA ALA A 444 -41.43 39.03 -28.24
C ALA A 444 -40.93 39.48 -29.62
N SER A 445 -41.72 39.30 -30.66
CA SER A 445 -41.56 39.96 -31.96
C SER A 445 -42.17 41.36 -31.93
N PRO A 446 -41.51 42.37 -32.51
CA PRO A 446 -42.19 43.61 -32.88
C PRO A 446 -42.63 43.57 -34.35
N ARG A 447 -43.68 44.28 -34.59
CA ARG A 447 -44.21 44.62 -35.91
C ARG A 447 -43.21 45.34 -36.82
#